data_c07ea0a5ec3981bf7c97ebac2f6c8d01
#
_entry.id   c07ea0a5ec3981bf7c97ebac2f6c8d01
#
_cell.length_a   1.000
_cell.length_b   1.000
_cell.length_c   1.000
_cell.angle_alpha   90.00
_cell.angle_beta   90.00
_cell.angle_gamma   90.00
#
_symmetry.space_group_name_H-M   'P 1'
#
loop_
_entity.id
_entity.type
_entity.pdbx_description
1 polymer ?
#
loop_
_entity_poly.entity_id
_entity_poly.type
_entity_poly.pdbx_seq_one_letter_code
_entity_poly.pdbx_strand_id
1 'polypeptide(L)'
;MKRIAVILVLSLAAVAAMAQPLRRSQIITDSVSSKLLGEEVKVNVYLPRGYDASAEKLYPVVYLLHGLSDTYEAWKDKGHMQEVVDELIVSGAISKMIIIMPNAGGPDVNNMWNGYFNMPGRPYEDFFFRELVPVLESRYRIKADKQHRAIMGLSMGGGGSTVYCQRHPDMFSSCYAMSPWLDQNEPSADMPKDKLYMVSKAVHDHSANKFVENADEQAVAALKTVKWFFDCGDDDFLLDLSMDIYQKMRNKGIPAELRIRDGWHCWEYWHQALRTALQFATWNFGDPENR
;
A
#
# COMPACT_ATOMS: atom_id res chain seq x y z
N MET A 1 53.27 5.14 -8.68
CA MET A 1 52.56 5.72 -7.50
C MET A 1 51.49 6.75 -7.84
N LYS A 2 51.58 7.55 -8.90
CA LYS A 2 50.53 8.58 -9.26
C LYS A 2 49.19 8.01 -9.74
N ARG A 3 49.11 6.79 -10.29
CA ARG A 3 47.87 6.20 -10.82
C ARG A 3 46.95 5.64 -9.72
N ILE A 4 47.50 5.19 -8.59
CA ILE A 4 46.73 4.64 -7.46
C ILE A 4 46.00 5.75 -6.68
N ALA A 5 46.63 6.93 -6.57
CA ALA A 5 46.03 8.06 -5.88
C ALA A 5 44.80 8.65 -6.63
N VAL A 6 44.82 8.61 -7.97
CA VAL A 6 43.68 9.08 -8.80
C VAL A 6 42.50 8.15 -8.70
N ILE A 7 42.70 6.83 -8.63
CA ILE A 7 41.60 5.85 -8.47
C ILE A 7 40.97 5.93 -7.08
N LEU A 8 41.78 6.17 -6.03
CA LEU A 8 41.26 6.32 -4.68
C LEU A 8 40.45 7.61 -4.50
N VAL A 9 40.86 8.71 -5.14
CA VAL A 9 40.12 9.99 -5.11
C VAL A 9 38.81 9.91 -5.88
N LEU A 10 38.77 9.20 -7.01
CA LEU A 10 37.56 8.99 -7.78
C LEU A 10 36.55 8.07 -7.05
N SER A 11 37.03 7.04 -6.36
CA SER A 11 36.16 6.16 -5.55
C SER A 11 35.60 6.88 -4.31
N LEU A 12 36.39 7.72 -3.64
CA LEU A 12 35.92 8.55 -2.53
C LEU A 12 34.92 9.62 -2.97
N ALA A 13 35.12 10.23 -4.14
CA ALA A 13 34.18 11.22 -4.70
C ALA A 13 32.86 10.56 -5.12
N ALA A 14 32.89 9.34 -5.65
CA ALA A 14 31.69 8.58 -6.00
C ALA A 14 30.89 8.15 -4.75
N VAL A 15 31.58 7.73 -3.68
CA VAL A 15 30.95 7.39 -2.40
C VAL A 15 30.39 8.64 -1.70
N ALA A 16 31.12 9.78 -1.77
CA ALA A 16 30.62 11.04 -1.22
C ALA A 16 29.42 11.61 -1.98
N ALA A 17 29.33 11.37 -3.30
CA ALA A 17 28.17 11.77 -4.09
C ALA A 17 26.90 10.96 -3.74
N MET A 18 27.03 9.74 -3.28
CA MET A 18 25.93 8.87 -2.83
C MET A 18 25.44 9.20 -1.41
N ALA A 19 26.22 9.96 -0.62
CA ALA A 19 25.97 10.27 0.79
C ALA A 19 25.33 11.65 1.02
N GLN A 20 24.88 12.35 -0.03
CA GLN A 20 24.26 13.66 0.14
C GLN A 20 22.72 13.53 0.23
N PRO A 21 22.08 14.28 1.17
CA PRO A 21 20.63 14.30 1.26
C PRO A 21 19.98 14.76 -0.04
N LEU A 22 18.87 14.14 -0.42
CA LEU A 22 18.11 14.51 -1.61
C LEU A 22 17.66 15.98 -1.52
N ARG A 23 18.00 16.79 -2.53
CA ARG A 23 17.56 18.19 -2.61
C ARG A 23 16.06 18.31 -2.92
N ARG A 24 15.47 17.30 -3.58
CA ARG A 24 14.03 17.16 -3.89
C ARG A 24 13.61 15.75 -3.54
N SER A 25 12.32 15.52 -3.41
CA SER A 25 11.78 14.16 -3.37
C SER A 25 12.04 13.45 -4.69
N GLN A 26 12.08 12.11 -4.65
CA GLN A 26 12.27 11.30 -5.85
C GLN A 26 11.35 10.09 -5.78
N ILE A 27 10.85 9.65 -6.93
CA ILE A 27 10.32 8.31 -7.11
C ILE A 27 11.35 7.53 -7.90
N ILE A 28 11.84 6.44 -7.33
CA ILE A 28 12.75 5.51 -7.98
C ILE A 28 12.02 4.21 -8.27
N THR A 29 12.31 3.60 -9.41
CA THR A 29 11.86 2.25 -9.71
C THR A 29 12.92 1.26 -9.25
N ASP A 30 12.53 0.37 -8.34
CA ASP A 30 13.33 -0.73 -7.81
C ASP A 30 12.66 -2.06 -8.19
N SER A 31 13.27 -3.18 -7.86
CA SER A 31 12.67 -4.50 -8.02
C SER A 31 13.05 -5.44 -6.87
N VAL A 32 12.17 -6.42 -6.64
CA VAL A 32 12.41 -7.51 -5.70
C VAL A 32 12.40 -8.82 -6.48
N SER A 33 13.51 -9.53 -6.44
CA SER A 33 13.60 -10.88 -7.00
C SER A 33 12.84 -11.84 -6.10
N SER A 34 11.79 -12.45 -6.63
CA SER A 34 10.92 -13.35 -5.89
C SER A 34 11.18 -14.80 -6.23
N LYS A 35 11.50 -15.59 -5.23
CA LYS A 35 11.56 -17.06 -5.36
C LYS A 35 10.17 -17.68 -5.37
N LEU A 36 9.22 -17.06 -4.64
CA LEU A 36 7.83 -17.54 -4.55
C LEU A 36 7.08 -17.35 -5.87
N LEU A 37 7.32 -16.22 -6.56
CA LEU A 37 6.67 -15.91 -7.84
C LEU A 37 7.52 -16.33 -9.06
N GLY A 38 8.80 -16.59 -8.88
CA GLY A 38 9.74 -16.94 -9.96
C GLY A 38 10.04 -15.77 -10.92
N GLU A 39 9.90 -14.53 -10.45
CA GLU A 39 10.08 -13.33 -11.28
C GLU A 39 10.67 -12.15 -10.51
N GLU A 40 11.11 -11.12 -11.25
CA GLU A 40 11.43 -9.80 -10.72
C GLU A 40 10.16 -8.95 -10.64
N VAL A 41 9.74 -8.57 -9.42
CA VAL A 41 8.56 -7.73 -9.20
C VAL A 41 9.00 -6.28 -9.06
N LYS A 42 8.56 -5.43 -9.97
CA LYS A 42 8.85 -3.99 -9.94
C LYS A 42 8.06 -3.27 -8.84
N VAL A 43 8.66 -2.22 -8.32
CA VAL A 43 8.10 -1.37 -7.28
C VAL A 43 8.59 0.06 -7.46
N ASN A 44 7.70 1.04 -7.33
CA ASN A 44 8.11 2.43 -7.19
C ASN A 44 8.25 2.77 -5.71
N VAL A 45 9.31 3.51 -5.38
CA VAL A 45 9.62 3.96 -4.03
C VAL A 45 9.75 5.47 -4.02
N TYR A 46 8.85 6.16 -3.32
CA TYR A 46 8.97 7.58 -3.06
C TYR A 46 9.89 7.82 -1.87
N LEU A 47 10.90 8.64 -2.06
CA LEU A 47 11.86 9.09 -1.07
C LEU A 47 11.67 10.59 -0.82
N PRO A 48 11.43 11.04 0.42
CA PRO A 48 11.14 12.44 0.72
C PRO A 48 12.37 13.33 0.57
N ARG A 49 12.14 14.64 0.35
CA ARG A 49 13.21 15.65 0.37
C ARG A 49 14.03 15.54 1.67
N GLY A 50 15.33 15.48 1.52
CA GLY A 50 16.29 15.33 2.61
C GLY A 50 16.52 13.88 3.02
N TYR A 51 16.00 12.90 2.27
CA TYR A 51 16.38 11.52 2.44
C TYR A 51 17.86 11.35 2.16
N ASP A 52 18.56 10.65 3.05
CA ASP A 52 19.95 10.30 2.93
C ASP A 52 20.13 8.83 3.32
N ALA A 53 20.54 8.01 2.37
CA ALA A 53 20.73 6.57 2.58
C ALA A 53 21.83 6.25 3.59
N SER A 54 22.77 7.16 3.81
CA SER A 54 23.88 7.00 4.77
C SER A 54 23.57 7.49 6.19
N ALA A 55 22.48 8.27 6.35
CA ALA A 55 22.09 8.80 7.66
C ALA A 55 21.46 7.74 8.57
N GLU A 56 21.50 7.94 9.86
CA GLU A 56 20.85 7.06 10.84
C GLU A 56 19.34 7.27 10.94
N LYS A 57 18.82 8.41 10.42
CA LYS A 57 17.40 8.74 10.48
C LYS A 57 16.57 7.70 9.75
N LEU A 58 15.59 7.13 10.45
CA LEU A 58 14.59 6.24 9.89
C LEU A 58 13.28 7.00 9.63
N TYR A 59 12.47 6.49 8.70
CA TYR A 59 11.19 7.07 8.28
C TYR A 59 10.06 6.06 8.47
N PRO A 60 8.85 6.48 8.82
CA PRO A 60 7.67 5.64 8.69
C PRO A 60 7.43 5.28 7.22
N VAL A 61 6.70 4.20 6.98
CA VAL A 61 6.43 3.69 5.64
C VAL A 61 4.93 3.53 5.38
N VAL A 62 4.53 3.86 4.16
CA VAL A 62 3.20 3.58 3.61
C VAL A 62 3.34 2.62 2.43
N TYR A 63 2.62 1.50 2.47
CA TYR A 63 2.40 0.65 1.31
C TYR A 63 1.15 1.13 0.60
N LEU A 64 1.29 1.59 -0.65
CA LEU A 64 0.23 2.22 -1.44
C LEU A 64 -0.13 1.33 -2.64
N LEU A 65 -1.27 0.65 -2.55
CA LEU A 65 -1.69 -0.40 -3.47
C LEU A 65 -2.53 0.15 -4.62
N HIS A 66 -2.25 -0.29 -5.85
CA HIS A 66 -2.96 0.12 -7.07
C HIS A 66 -4.26 -0.69 -7.31
N GLY A 67 -5.07 -0.25 -8.29
CA GLY A 67 -6.31 -0.90 -8.70
C GLY A 67 -6.14 -2.05 -9.69
N LEU A 68 -7.27 -2.66 -10.06
CA LEU A 68 -7.32 -3.72 -11.07
C LEU A 68 -6.76 -3.20 -12.41
N SER A 69 -6.03 -4.02 -13.11
CA SER A 69 -5.38 -3.71 -14.39
C SER A 69 -4.35 -2.58 -14.40
N ASP A 70 -4.08 -1.99 -13.25
CA ASP A 70 -3.00 -1.02 -13.06
C ASP A 70 -1.65 -1.71 -12.72
N THR A 71 -0.62 -0.91 -12.54
CA THR A 71 0.74 -1.35 -12.19
C THR A 71 1.33 -0.47 -11.07
N TYR A 72 2.56 -0.77 -10.66
CA TYR A 72 3.35 0.05 -9.74
C TYR A 72 3.50 1.53 -10.18
N GLU A 73 3.23 1.86 -11.44
CA GLU A 73 3.32 3.22 -11.98
C GLU A 73 2.05 4.06 -11.77
N ALA A 74 0.91 3.41 -11.52
CA ALA A 74 -0.39 4.07 -11.56
C ALA A 74 -0.51 5.25 -10.58
N TRP A 75 -0.05 5.10 -9.36
CA TRP A 75 -0.09 6.19 -8.38
C TRP A 75 0.82 7.36 -8.75
N LYS A 76 1.94 7.09 -9.41
CA LYS A 76 2.85 8.12 -9.93
C LYS A 76 2.20 8.87 -11.12
N ASP A 77 1.72 8.12 -12.12
CA ASP A 77 1.37 8.68 -13.42
C ASP A 77 -0.09 9.17 -13.49
N LYS A 78 -1.02 8.47 -12.84
CA LYS A 78 -2.44 8.82 -12.80
C LYS A 78 -2.84 9.52 -11.50
N GLY A 79 -2.28 9.07 -10.37
CA GLY A 79 -2.57 9.62 -9.05
C GLY A 79 -1.80 10.89 -8.71
N HIS A 80 -0.76 11.22 -9.47
CA HIS A 80 0.12 12.38 -9.21
C HIS A 80 0.57 12.47 -7.75
N MET A 81 0.84 11.29 -7.15
CA MET A 81 1.03 11.17 -5.71
C MET A 81 2.23 11.95 -5.19
N GLN A 82 3.30 12.12 -6.00
CA GLN A 82 4.49 12.86 -5.58
C GLN A 82 4.17 14.30 -5.27
N GLU A 83 3.37 14.96 -6.10
CA GLU A 83 2.95 16.35 -5.92
C GLU A 83 2.10 16.50 -4.65
N VAL A 84 1.16 15.58 -4.43
CA VAL A 84 0.31 15.56 -3.23
C VAL A 84 1.15 15.40 -1.96
N VAL A 85 2.07 14.44 -1.95
CA VAL A 85 2.92 14.16 -0.78
C VAL A 85 3.85 15.35 -0.49
N ASP A 86 4.48 15.91 -1.53
CA ASP A 86 5.41 17.04 -1.37
C ASP A 86 4.69 18.27 -0.83
N GLU A 87 3.49 18.59 -1.34
CA GLU A 87 2.66 19.69 -0.86
C GLU A 87 2.30 19.52 0.62
N LEU A 88 1.84 18.31 1.01
CA LEU A 88 1.45 18.04 2.38
C LEU A 88 2.64 18.04 3.35
N ILE A 89 3.82 17.59 2.93
CA ILE A 89 5.05 17.68 3.72
C ILE A 89 5.49 19.13 3.90
N VAL A 90 5.45 19.92 2.83
CA VAL A 90 5.87 21.35 2.85
C VAL A 90 4.92 22.19 3.72
N SER A 91 3.61 21.91 3.68
CA SER A 91 2.62 22.57 4.54
C SER A 91 2.67 22.11 6.00
N GLY A 92 3.42 21.05 6.31
CA GLY A 92 3.44 20.45 7.65
C GLY A 92 2.18 19.62 7.99
N ALA A 93 1.33 19.32 7.00
CA ALA A 93 0.11 18.55 7.20
C ALA A 93 0.38 17.05 7.41
N ILE A 94 1.53 16.56 6.93
CA ILE A 94 2.01 15.20 7.15
C ILE A 94 3.49 15.17 7.51
N SER A 95 3.91 14.12 8.20
CA SER A 95 5.31 13.83 8.45
C SER A 95 6.00 13.27 7.20
N LYS A 96 7.33 13.41 7.13
CA LYS A 96 8.12 12.76 6.08
C LYS A 96 8.05 11.25 6.23
N MET A 97 7.76 10.56 5.13
CA MET A 97 7.62 9.11 5.06
C MET A 97 8.18 8.55 3.76
N ILE A 98 8.46 7.27 3.72
CA ILE A 98 8.73 6.51 2.51
C ILE A 98 7.40 5.91 2.03
N ILE A 99 7.14 5.93 0.71
CA ILE A 99 5.94 5.30 0.16
C ILE A 99 6.36 4.25 -0.86
N ILE A 100 5.86 3.05 -0.69
CA ILE A 100 6.16 1.87 -1.51
C ILE A 100 4.92 1.51 -2.32
N MET A 101 5.06 1.47 -3.64
CA MET A 101 4.01 1.17 -4.60
C MET A 101 4.36 -0.11 -5.36
N PRO A 102 4.00 -1.30 -4.83
CA PRO A 102 4.35 -2.57 -5.45
C PRO A 102 3.44 -2.90 -6.64
N ASN A 103 3.97 -3.68 -7.60
CA ASN A 103 3.16 -4.27 -8.66
C ASN A 103 2.47 -5.55 -8.18
N ALA A 104 1.15 -5.63 -8.30
CA ALA A 104 0.40 -6.84 -7.94
C ALA A 104 0.05 -7.72 -9.14
N GLY A 105 -0.03 -7.16 -10.35
CA GLY A 105 -0.21 -7.93 -11.58
C GLY A 105 0.98 -8.82 -11.88
N GLY A 106 0.81 -9.73 -12.85
CA GLY A 106 1.93 -10.49 -13.39
C GLY A 106 2.80 -9.63 -14.32
N PRO A 107 3.83 -10.24 -14.93
CA PRO A 107 4.69 -9.55 -15.88
C PRO A 107 3.92 -9.06 -17.13
N ASP A 108 2.81 -9.69 -17.43
CA ASP A 108 1.84 -9.25 -18.45
C ASP A 108 0.51 -8.88 -17.79
N VAL A 109 0.34 -7.59 -17.49
CA VAL A 109 -0.87 -7.05 -16.88
C VAL A 109 -2.13 -7.26 -17.73
N ASN A 110 -1.99 -7.43 -19.05
CA ASN A 110 -3.14 -7.69 -19.92
C ASN A 110 -3.69 -9.11 -19.76
N ASN A 111 -2.87 -10.04 -19.30
CA ASN A 111 -3.25 -11.44 -19.15
C ASN A 111 -3.24 -11.96 -17.72
N MET A 112 -2.70 -11.20 -16.75
CA MET A 112 -2.58 -11.66 -15.37
C MET A 112 -2.93 -10.55 -14.39
N TRP A 113 -4.09 -10.67 -13.75
CA TRP A 113 -4.51 -9.82 -12.64
C TRP A 113 -4.39 -10.56 -11.32
N ASN A 114 -4.08 -9.85 -10.26
CA ASN A 114 -4.04 -10.38 -8.91
C ASN A 114 -4.67 -9.38 -7.93
N GLY A 115 -5.55 -9.89 -7.06
CA GLY A 115 -6.21 -9.13 -6.01
C GLY A 115 -5.38 -8.96 -4.73
N TYR A 116 -4.06 -9.06 -4.81
CA TYR A 116 -3.14 -9.06 -3.67
C TYR A 116 -3.17 -10.36 -2.83
N PHE A 117 -3.83 -11.41 -3.33
CA PHE A 117 -4.03 -12.66 -2.60
C PHE A 117 -3.12 -13.79 -3.10
N ASN A 118 -3.03 -14.86 -2.32
CA ASN A 118 -2.48 -16.11 -2.79
C ASN A 118 -3.47 -16.76 -3.76
N MET A 119 -3.19 -16.66 -5.06
CA MET A 119 -3.95 -17.29 -6.13
C MET A 119 -3.23 -18.57 -6.61
N PRO A 120 -3.93 -19.51 -7.24
CA PRO A 120 -3.30 -20.69 -7.82
C PRO A 120 -2.14 -20.35 -8.73
N GLY A 121 -0.95 -20.85 -8.44
CA GLY A 121 0.29 -20.58 -9.18
C GLY A 121 0.90 -19.19 -8.94
N ARG A 122 0.28 -18.34 -8.12
CA ARG A 122 0.79 -17.01 -7.80
C ARG A 122 0.53 -16.62 -6.34
N PRO A 123 1.38 -17.08 -5.40
CA PRO A 123 1.22 -16.79 -3.96
C PRO A 123 1.68 -15.36 -3.62
N TYR A 124 0.90 -14.35 -4.06
CA TYR A 124 1.30 -12.95 -3.97
C TYR A 124 1.31 -12.42 -2.53
N GLU A 125 0.36 -12.82 -1.68
CA GLU A 125 0.34 -12.43 -0.27
C GLU A 125 1.59 -12.95 0.45
N ASP A 126 1.96 -14.22 0.21
CA ASP A 126 3.20 -14.78 0.74
C ASP A 126 4.43 -14.03 0.26
N PHE A 127 4.49 -13.68 -1.02
CA PHE A 127 5.56 -12.83 -1.57
C PHE A 127 5.61 -11.48 -0.86
N PHE A 128 4.47 -10.81 -0.69
CA PHE A 128 4.40 -9.49 -0.06
C PHE A 128 5.00 -9.51 1.35
N PHE A 129 4.56 -10.44 2.20
CA PHE A 129 4.99 -10.47 3.60
C PHE A 129 6.35 -11.13 3.83
N ARG A 130 6.73 -12.13 3.03
CA ARG A 130 7.95 -12.91 3.26
C ARG A 130 9.16 -12.45 2.44
N GLU A 131 8.93 -11.75 1.32
CA GLU A 131 10.00 -11.30 0.44
C GLU A 131 9.99 -9.78 0.25
N LEU A 132 8.90 -9.17 -0.22
CA LEU A 132 8.85 -7.74 -0.56
C LEU A 132 9.10 -6.85 0.65
N VAL A 133 8.31 -6.98 1.71
CA VAL A 133 8.41 -6.15 2.91
C VAL A 133 9.80 -6.26 3.54
N PRO A 134 10.33 -7.47 3.87
CA PRO A 134 11.66 -7.57 4.50
C PRO A 134 12.79 -7.02 3.62
N VAL A 135 12.73 -7.26 2.31
CA VAL A 135 13.75 -6.79 1.37
C VAL A 135 13.78 -5.27 1.30
N LEU A 136 12.62 -4.62 1.12
CA LEU A 136 12.56 -3.17 1.00
C LEU A 136 12.83 -2.46 2.31
N GLU A 137 12.36 -3.00 3.43
CA GLU A 137 12.66 -2.44 4.76
C GLU A 137 14.14 -2.56 5.14
N SER A 138 14.87 -3.53 4.58
CA SER A 138 16.32 -3.63 4.72
C SER A 138 17.12 -2.69 3.79
N ARG A 139 16.56 -2.35 2.61
CA ARG A 139 17.23 -1.48 1.63
C ARG A 139 17.09 0.00 1.94
N TYR A 140 15.95 0.37 2.50
CA TYR A 140 15.60 1.76 2.76
C TYR A 140 15.61 2.08 4.25
N ARG A 141 15.72 3.34 4.62
CA ARG A 141 15.74 3.84 5.99
C ARG A 141 14.33 3.83 6.60
N ILE A 142 13.76 2.65 6.80
CA ILE A 142 12.39 2.44 7.28
C ILE A 142 12.39 2.06 8.76
N LYS A 143 11.49 2.64 9.54
CA LYS A 143 11.13 2.17 10.88
C LYS A 143 10.27 0.91 10.71
N ALA A 144 10.90 -0.27 10.80
CA ALA A 144 10.32 -1.56 10.47
C ALA A 144 9.47 -2.15 11.62
N ASP A 145 8.51 -1.39 12.13
CA ASP A 145 7.61 -1.83 13.19
C ASP A 145 6.14 -1.46 12.88
N LYS A 146 5.20 -2.09 13.59
CA LYS A 146 3.76 -1.87 13.40
C LYS A 146 3.37 -0.40 13.52
N GLN A 147 3.94 0.33 14.48
CA GLN A 147 3.54 1.71 14.80
C GLN A 147 3.93 2.71 13.70
N HIS A 148 4.89 2.33 12.86
CA HIS A 148 5.39 3.18 11.79
C HIS A 148 5.11 2.62 10.39
N ARG A 149 4.22 1.62 10.28
CA ARG A 149 3.82 1.01 9.03
C ARG A 149 2.32 1.21 8.82
N ALA A 150 1.94 1.84 7.70
CA ALA A 150 0.56 1.98 7.26
C ALA A 150 0.37 1.33 5.88
N ILE A 151 -0.85 0.93 5.58
CA ILE A 151 -1.22 0.42 4.25
C ILE A 151 -2.47 1.12 3.76
N MET A 152 -2.51 1.42 2.47
CA MET A 152 -3.65 2.03 1.82
C MET A 152 -3.72 1.65 0.35
N GLY A 153 -4.87 1.80 -0.26
CA GLY A 153 -5.03 1.49 -1.67
C GLY A 153 -6.40 1.85 -2.19
N LEU A 154 -6.54 1.78 -3.51
CA LEU A 154 -7.79 2.04 -4.21
C LEU A 154 -8.38 0.77 -4.83
N SER A 155 -9.72 0.66 -4.89
CA SER A 155 -10.43 -0.40 -5.60
C SER A 155 -9.93 -1.80 -5.16
N MET A 156 -9.37 -2.59 -6.07
CA MET A 156 -8.70 -3.86 -5.76
C MET A 156 -7.63 -3.70 -4.68
N GLY A 157 -6.81 -2.63 -4.73
CA GLY A 157 -5.79 -2.34 -3.72
C GLY A 157 -6.38 -1.91 -2.37
N GLY A 158 -7.56 -1.29 -2.36
CA GLY A 158 -8.33 -1.01 -1.14
C GLY A 158 -8.81 -2.30 -0.48
N GLY A 159 -9.31 -3.25 -1.27
CA GLY A 159 -9.66 -4.60 -0.80
C GLY A 159 -8.43 -5.34 -0.26
N GLY A 160 -7.33 -5.35 -1.01
CA GLY A 160 -6.07 -5.96 -0.59
C GLY A 160 -5.53 -5.38 0.72
N SER A 161 -5.53 -4.05 0.84
CA SER A 161 -5.12 -3.37 2.09
C SER A 161 -5.97 -3.79 3.29
N THR A 162 -7.28 -3.90 3.09
CA THR A 162 -8.22 -4.31 4.14
C THR A 162 -7.97 -5.74 4.57
N VAL A 163 -7.87 -6.68 3.62
CA VAL A 163 -7.63 -8.11 3.92
C VAL A 163 -6.27 -8.32 4.57
N TYR A 164 -5.23 -7.59 4.14
CA TYR A 164 -3.91 -7.69 4.76
C TYR A 164 -3.94 -7.27 6.23
N CYS A 165 -4.63 -6.17 6.55
CA CYS A 165 -4.79 -5.75 7.94
C CYS A 165 -5.68 -6.69 8.76
N GLN A 166 -6.64 -7.38 8.14
CA GLN A 166 -7.46 -8.39 8.81
C GLN A 166 -6.66 -9.64 9.17
N ARG A 167 -5.80 -10.07 8.25
CA ARG A 167 -5.03 -11.33 8.40
C ARG A 167 -3.70 -11.13 9.14
N HIS A 168 -3.14 -9.92 9.07
CA HIS A 168 -1.87 -9.53 9.70
C HIS A 168 -2.03 -8.25 10.54
N PRO A 169 -2.93 -8.25 11.55
CA PRO A 169 -3.25 -7.07 12.35
C PRO A 169 -2.07 -6.56 13.19
N ASP A 170 -1.02 -7.36 13.36
CA ASP A 170 0.23 -7.02 14.03
C ASP A 170 1.23 -6.27 13.14
N MET A 171 0.96 -6.18 11.84
CA MET A 171 1.87 -5.58 10.86
C MET A 171 1.67 -4.07 10.66
N PHE A 172 0.43 -3.57 10.76
CA PHE A 172 0.10 -2.19 10.39
C PHE A 172 -0.59 -1.41 11.50
N SER A 173 -0.22 -0.13 11.64
CA SER A 173 -0.90 0.81 12.55
C SER A 173 -2.27 1.20 12.02
N SER A 174 -2.39 1.37 10.71
CA SER A 174 -3.60 1.87 10.06
C SER A 174 -3.80 1.33 8.64
N CYS A 175 -5.08 1.24 8.26
CA CYS A 175 -5.57 0.89 6.94
C CYS A 175 -6.48 1.99 6.42
N TYR A 176 -6.20 2.52 5.22
CA TYR A 176 -7.09 3.44 4.51
C TYR A 176 -7.49 2.86 3.17
N ALA A 177 -8.76 2.53 3.00
CA ALA A 177 -9.29 1.88 1.82
C ALA A 177 -10.18 2.83 1.00
N MET A 178 -9.75 3.15 -0.23
CA MET A 178 -10.46 4.04 -1.16
C MET A 178 -11.27 3.21 -2.14
N SER A 179 -12.58 3.44 -2.20
CA SER A 179 -13.49 2.69 -3.12
C SER A 179 -13.18 1.18 -3.13
N PRO A 180 -13.09 0.50 -1.96
CA PRO A 180 -12.46 -0.82 -1.88
C PRO A 180 -13.35 -1.95 -2.42
N TRP A 181 -12.74 -2.87 -3.18
CA TRP A 181 -13.40 -4.11 -3.60
C TRP A 181 -13.30 -5.16 -2.50
N LEU A 182 -14.29 -5.17 -1.60
CA LEU A 182 -14.25 -5.91 -0.33
C LEU A 182 -14.94 -7.27 -0.34
N ASP A 183 -15.82 -7.48 -1.27
CA ASP A 183 -16.58 -8.73 -1.43
C ASP A 183 -16.96 -8.94 -2.91
N GLN A 184 -17.27 -10.16 -3.23
CA GLN A 184 -17.73 -10.58 -4.56
C GLN A 184 -18.63 -11.80 -4.41
N ASN A 185 -19.71 -11.84 -5.18
CA ASN A 185 -20.48 -13.06 -5.35
C ASN A 185 -19.61 -14.16 -5.98
N GLU A 186 -19.83 -15.40 -5.65
CA GLU A 186 -19.11 -16.49 -6.28
C GLU A 186 -19.29 -16.43 -7.80
N PRO A 187 -18.20 -16.38 -8.58
CA PRO A 187 -18.31 -16.35 -10.04
C PRO A 187 -19.01 -17.59 -10.56
N SER A 188 -19.93 -17.41 -11.52
CA SER A 188 -20.68 -18.53 -12.12
C SER A 188 -19.74 -19.58 -12.70
N ALA A 189 -20.10 -20.86 -12.56
CA ALA A 189 -19.36 -21.98 -13.12
C ALA A 189 -19.20 -21.90 -14.65
N ASP A 190 -20.16 -21.23 -15.33
CA ASP A 190 -20.19 -21.07 -16.78
C ASP A 190 -19.33 -19.88 -17.28
N MET A 191 -18.79 -19.04 -16.38
CA MET A 191 -17.89 -17.95 -16.77
C MET A 191 -16.59 -18.50 -17.36
N PRO A 192 -16.05 -17.84 -18.41
CA PRO A 192 -14.68 -18.13 -18.88
C PRO A 192 -13.68 -18.06 -17.72
N LYS A 193 -12.79 -19.06 -17.64
CA LYS A 193 -11.78 -19.12 -16.57
C LYS A 193 -10.58 -18.20 -16.89
N ASP A 194 -10.88 -16.96 -17.26
CA ASP A 194 -9.90 -15.91 -17.59
C ASP A 194 -9.40 -15.17 -16.33
N LYS A 195 -8.63 -14.12 -16.56
CA LYS A 195 -8.07 -13.28 -15.47
C LYS A 195 -9.13 -12.62 -14.60
N LEU A 196 -10.29 -12.26 -15.17
CA LEU A 196 -11.39 -11.66 -14.41
C LEU A 196 -12.04 -12.69 -13.48
N TYR A 197 -12.30 -13.90 -14.00
CA TYR A 197 -12.78 -15.01 -13.17
C TYR A 197 -11.84 -15.28 -12.01
N MET A 198 -10.52 -15.39 -12.29
CA MET A 198 -9.52 -15.72 -11.28
C MET A 198 -9.47 -14.68 -10.16
N VAL A 199 -9.45 -13.39 -10.50
CA VAL A 199 -9.41 -12.34 -9.49
C VAL A 199 -10.74 -12.22 -8.73
N SER A 200 -11.89 -12.35 -9.42
CA SER A 200 -13.21 -12.32 -8.78
C SER A 200 -13.37 -13.49 -7.80
N LYS A 201 -12.93 -14.69 -8.19
CA LYS A 201 -12.90 -15.85 -7.30
C LYS A 201 -12.00 -15.60 -6.08
N ALA A 202 -10.83 -15.01 -6.29
CA ALA A 202 -9.93 -14.67 -5.19
C ALA A 202 -10.55 -13.63 -4.23
N VAL A 203 -11.23 -12.62 -4.73
CA VAL A 203 -11.95 -11.64 -3.88
C VAL A 203 -13.09 -12.32 -3.11
N HIS A 204 -13.86 -13.22 -3.77
CA HIS A 204 -14.90 -14.00 -3.10
C HIS A 204 -14.33 -14.84 -1.94
N ASP A 205 -13.24 -15.56 -2.20
CA ASP A 205 -12.61 -16.45 -1.21
C ASP A 205 -11.94 -15.69 -0.05
N HIS A 206 -11.60 -14.42 -0.26
CA HIS A 206 -10.96 -13.53 0.70
C HIS A 206 -11.88 -12.34 1.09
N SER A 207 -13.20 -12.53 1.04
CA SER A 207 -14.15 -11.46 1.35
C SER A 207 -13.87 -10.81 2.70
N ALA A 208 -13.54 -9.51 2.67
CA ALA A 208 -13.29 -8.72 3.86
C ALA A 208 -14.57 -8.53 4.70
N ASN A 209 -15.73 -8.42 4.04
CA ASN A 209 -17.02 -8.25 4.69
C ASN A 209 -17.42 -9.53 5.45
N LYS A 210 -17.26 -10.70 4.83
CA LYS A 210 -17.52 -12.00 5.48
C LYS A 210 -16.53 -12.29 6.61
N PHE A 211 -15.27 -11.83 6.47
CA PHE A 211 -14.30 -11.96 7.55
C PHE A 211 -14.78 -11.25 8.82
N VAL A 212 -15.21 -9.99 8.71
CA VAL A 212 -15.72 -9.23 9.87
C VAL A 212 -16.99 -9.86 10.42
N GLU A 213 -17.91 -10.28 9.55
CA GLU A 213 -19.17 -10.95 9.93
C GLU A 213 -18.92 -12.17 10.82
N ASN A 214 -17.96 -13.01 10.42
CA ASN A 214 -17.63 -14.26 11.10
C ASN A 214 -16.54 -14.15 12.17
N ALA A 215 -16.00 -12.94 12.41
CA ALA A 215 -14.93 -12.72 13.37
C ALA A 215 -15.36 -13.11 14.79
N ASP A 216 -14.58 -13.98 15.42
CA ASP A 216 -14.71 -14.32 16.83
C ASP A 216 -14.12 -13.23 17.75
N GLU A 217 -14.19 -13.44 19.06
CA GLU A 217 -13.69 -12.46 20.05
C GLU A 217 -12.20 -12.16 19.88
N GLN A 218 -11.39 -13.17 19.54
CA GLN A 218 -9.96 -13.02 19.34
C GLN A 218 -9.65 -12.17 18.09
N ALA A 219 -10.33 -12.48 16.99
CA ALA A 219 -10.23 -11.70 15.75
C ALA A 219 -10.70 -10.25 15.97
N VAL A 220 -11.82 -10.06 16.64
CA VAL A 220 -12.33 -8.71 17.00
C VAL A 220 -11.30 -7.94 17.83
N ALA A 221 -10.70 -8.56 18.84
CA ALA A 221 -9.66 -7.92 19.66
C ALA A 221 -8.44 -7.52 18.81
N ALA A 222 -8.01 -8.37 17.89
CA ALA A 222 -6.91 -8.09 16.97
C ALA A 222 -7.23 -6.94 16.01
N LEU A 223 -8.44 -6.92 15.42
CA LEU A 223 -8.88 -5.85 14.52
C LEU A 223 -8.96 -4.48 15.22
N LYS A 224 -9.27 -4.44 16.52
CA LYS A 224 -9.27 -3.20 17.31
C LYS A 224 -7.89 -2.57 17.47
N THR A 225 -6.82 -3.30 17.18
CA THR A 225 -5.45 -2.79 17.25
C THR A 225 -5.01 -2.02 16.01
N VAL A 226 -5.80 -2.06 14.94
CA VAL A 226 -5.60 -1.32 13.69
C VAL A 226 -6.57 -0.15 13.62
N LYS A 227 -6.15 0.96 13.03
CA LYS A 227 -7.03 2.10 12.72
C LYS A 227 -7.56 1.95 11.31
N TRP A 228 -8.89 2.04 11.16
CA TRP A 228 -9.60 1.74 9.92
C TRP A 228 -10.27 2.98 9.36
N PHE A 229 -10.09 3.21 8.06
CA PHE A 229 -10.81 4.26 7.33
C PHE A 229 -11.27 3.72 5.96
N PHE A 230 -12.55 3.85 5.68
CA PHE A 230 -13.16 3.57 4.38
C PHE A 230 -13.61 4.88 3.74
N ASP A 231 -13.26 5.12 2.48
CA ASP A 231 -13.57 6.35 1.74
C ASP A 231 -14.10 5.97 0.35
N CYS A 232 -15.35 6.35 0.03
CA CYS A 232 -16.01 5.95 -1.20
C CYS A 232 -16.86 7.09 -1.76
N GLY A 233 -16.96 7.20 -3.08
CA GLY A 233 -17.87 8.11 -3.74
C GLY A 233 -19.33 7.65 -3.58
N ASP A 234 -20.28 8.60 -3.57
CA ASP A 234 -21.70 8.30 -3.49
C ASP A 234 -22.28 7.70 -4.78
N ASP A 235 -21.63 7.95 -5.92
CA ASP A 235 -21.92 7.34 -7.22
C ASP A 235 -21.02 6.14 -7.57
N ASP A 236 -20.19 5.68 -6.62
CA ASP A 236 -19.30 4.55 -6.83
C ASP A 236 -20.05 3.21 -6.70
N PHE A 237 -19.91 2.33 -7.69
CA PHE A 237 -20.57 1.02 -7.69
C PHE A 237 -20.11 0.06 -6.56
N LEU A 238 -19.04 0.40 -5.83
CA LEU A 238 -18.56 -0.35 -4.66
C LEU A 238 -18.98 0.30 -3.32
N LEU A 239 -19.82 1.35 -3.35
CA LEU A 239 -20.25 2.06 -2.15
C LEU A 239 -20.90 1.12 -1.12
N ASP A 240 -21.81 0.26 -1.57
CA ASP A 240 -22.54 -0.66 -0.69
C ASP A 240 -21.60 -1.59 0.10
N LEU A 241 -20.50 -2.01 -0.50
CA LEU A 241 -19.48 -2.84 0.17
C LEU A 241 -18.78 -2.07 1.31
N SER A 242 -18.51 -0.79 1.10
CA SER A 242 -17.90 0.09 2.11
C SER A 242 -18.85 0.38 3.27
N MET A 243 -20.13 0.57 2.98
CA MET A 243 -21.17 0.75 4.02
C MET A 243 -21.39 -0.54 4.82
N ASP A 244 -21.41 -1.69 4.17
CA ASP A 244 -21.63 -2.99 4.81
C ASP A 244 -20.48 -3.33 5.78
N ILE A 245 -19.21 -3.21 5.35
CA ILE A 245 -18.08 -3.50 6.26
C ILE A 245 -18.06 -2.54 7.45
N TYR A 246 -18.32 -1.26 7.22
CA TYR A 246 -18.39 -0.27 8.30
C TYR A 246 -19.48 -0.64 9.31
N GLN A 247 -20.69 -1.00 8.84
CA GLN A 247 -21.79 -1.40 9.71
C GLN A 247 -21.45 -2.69 10.49
N LYS A 248 -20.82 -3.68 9.85
CA LYS A 248 -20.37 -4.92 10.49
C LYS A 248 -19.30 -4.66 11.56
N MET A 249 -18.34 -3.78 11.28
CA MET A 249 -17.32 -3.38 12.26
C MET A 249 -17.97 -2.68 13.47
N ARG A 250 -18.89 -1.75 13.25
CA ARG A 250 -19.63 -1.08 14.33
C ARG A 250 -20.39 -2.07 15.21
N ASN A 251 -21.10 -3.02 14.59
CA ASN A 251 -21.90 -4.02 15.33
C ASN A 251 -21.01 -4.91 16.22
N LYS A 252 -19.75 -5.11 15.84
CA LYS A 252 -18.75 -5.85 16.65
C LYS A 252 -17.93 -4.95 17.58
N GLY A 253 -18.23 -3.65 17.63
CA GLY A 253 -17.51 -2.67 18.44
C GLY A 253 -16.05 -2.47 18.01
N ILE A 254 -15.74 -2.66 16.70
CA ILE A 254 -14.46 -2.34 16.10
C ILE A 254 -14.52 -0.89 15.62
N PRO A 255 -13.68 0.03 16.16
CA PRO A 255 -13.65 1.42 15.71
C PRO A 255 -13.21 1.52 14.24
N ALA A 256 -14.03 2.20 13.44
CA ALA A 256 -13.73 2.47 12.03
C ALA A 256 -14.32 3.84 11.65
N GLU A 257 -13.70 4.49 10.68
CA GLU A 257 -14.22 5.71 10.07
C GLU A 257 -14.78 5.39 8.68
N LEU A 258 -15.86 6.07 8.30
CA LEU A 258 -16.43 6.02 6.95
C LEU A 258 -16.63 7.45 6.46
N ARG A 259 -16.16 7.70 5.22
CA ARG A 259 -16.44 8.94 4.50
C ARG A 259 -17.12 8.61 3.18
N ILE A 260 -18.23 9.29 2.92
CA ILE A 260 -18.89 9.29 1.61
C ILE A 260 -18.85 10.73 1.11
N ARG A 261 -18.41 10.94 -0.12
CA ARG A 261 -18.34 12.24 -0.79
C ARG A 261 -18.90 12.12 -2.19
N ASP A 262 -19.35 13.26 -2.74
CA ASP A 262 -19.69 13.38 -4.15
C ASP A 262 -18.56 12.86 -5.03
N GLY A 263 -18.85 11.92 -5.92
CA GLY A 263 -17.91 11.32 -6.84
C GLY A 263 -18.13 9.84 -7.14
N TRP A 264 -17.36 9.33 -8.07
CA TRP A 264 -17.49 7.99 -8.64
C TRP A 264 -16.15 7.26 -8.66
N HIS A 265 -16.11 6.04 -9.25
CA HIS A 265 -14.93 5.16 -9.28
C HIS A 265 -13.86 5.67 -10.25
N CYS A 266 -13.09 6.72 -9.89
CA CYS A 266 -12.15 7.38 -10.79
C CYS A 266 -10.92 7.96 -10.08
N TRP A 267 -9.89 8.25 -10.88
CA TRP A 267 -8.62 8.78 -10.38
C TRP A 267 -8.75 10.18 -9.75
N GLU A 268 -9.68 11.01 -10.21
CA GLU A 268 -9.97 12.33 -9.65
C GLU A 268 -10.43 12.21 -8.18
N TYR A 269 -11.30 11.23 -7.90
CA TYR A 269 -11.74 10.94 -6.55
C TYR A 269 -10.56 10.47 -5.68
N TRP A 270 -9.77 9.51 -6.16
CA TRP A 270 -8.66 8.92 -5.40
C TRP A 270 -7.51 9.89 -5.18
N HIS A 271 -7.25 10.80 -6.13
CA HIS A 271 -6.28 11.88 -5.95
C HIS A 271 -6.64 12.78 -4.75
N GLN A 272 -7.93 13.10 -4.58
CA GLN A 272 -8.40 13.85 -3.41
C GLN A 272 -8.36 13.01 -2.13
N ALA A 273 -8.80 11.74 -2.21
CA ALA A 273 -8.81 10.82 -1.07
C ALA A 273 -7.40 10.59 -0.51
N LEU A 274 -6.37 10.56 -1.37
CA LEU A 274 -4.98 10.37 -0.99
C LEU A 274 -4.51 11.42 0.04
N ARG A 275 -4.97 12.67 -0.06
CA ARG A 275 -4.65 13.74 0.91
C ARG A 275 -5.09 13.37 2.32
N THR A 276 -6.32 12.89 2.46
CA THR A 276 -6.84 12.43 3.76
C THR A 276 -6.16 11.16 4.23
N ALA A 277 -5.90 10.22 3.31
CA ALA A 277 -5.25 8.96 3.63
C ALA A 277 -3.85 9.15 4.22
N LEU A 278 -3.06 10.06 3.65
CA LEU A 278 -1.71 10.39 4.14
C LEU A 278 -1.73 11.10 5.49
N GLN A 279 -2.70 12.00 5.72
CA GLN A 279 -2.89 12.62 7.02
C GLN A 279 -3.32 11.58 8.08
N PHE A 280 -4.26 10.69 7.74
CA PHE A 280 -4.69 9.62 8.61
C PHE A 280 -3.53 8.69 8.99
N ALA A 281 -2.68 8.29 8.04
CA ALA A 281 -1.48 7.52 8.33
C ALA A 281 -0.55 8.27 9.29
N THR A 282 -0.28 9.56 9.02
CA THR A 282 0.58 10.41 9.86
C THR A 282 0.09 10.48 11.31
N TRP A 283 -1.21 10.70 11.53
CA TRP A 283 -1.79 10.77 12.88
C TRP A 283 -1.75 9.44 13.64
N ASN A 284 -1.67 8.33 12.91
CA ASN A 284 -1.63 6.99 13.51
C ASN A 284 -0.23 6.39 13.59
N PHE A 285 0.80 7.11 13.11
CA PHE A 285 2.17 6.73 13.40
C PHE A 285 2.53 7.00 14.87
N GLY A 286 3.41 6.15 15.43
CA GLY A 286 3.80 6.20 16.84
C GLY A 286 4.70 7.38 17.24
N ASP A 287 5.02 8.28 16.30
CA ASP A 287 5.90 9.43 16.56
C ASP A 287 5.17 10.48 17.41
N PRO A 288 5.73 10.91 18.57
CA PRO A 288 5.12 11.93 19.43
C PRO A 288 4.89 13.28 18.73
N GLU A 289 5.71 13.59 17.71
CA GLU A 289 5.63 14.84 16.93
C GLU A 289 4.41 14.90 16.00
N ASN A 290 3.70 13.77 15.82
CA ASN A 290 2.54 13.67 14.94
C ASN A 290 1.18 13.80 15.67
N ARG A 291 1.19 14.12 16.97
CA ARG A 291 -0.02 14.24 17.81
C ARG A 291 -0.40 15.67 18.06
#